data_588fb470e0fb0e4775d87924e5ff8669
#
_entry.id   588fb470e0fb0e4775d87924e5ff8669
#
_cell.length_a   1.000
_cell.length_b   1.000
_cell.length_c   1.000
_cell.angle_alpha   90.00
_cell.angle_beta   90.00
_cell.angle_gamma   90.00
#
_symmetry.space_group_name_H-M   'P 1'
#
loop_
_entity.id
_entity.type
_entity.pdbx_description
1 polymer ?
#
loop_
_entity_poly.entity_id
_entity_poly.type
_entity_poly.pdbx_seq_one_letter_code
_entity_poly.pdbx_strand_id
1 'polypeptide(L)'
;MKILFILPYVPYPLDSGGNQAVYTMLRSLKEKHEVSLLLTTEGEKAARNVELLKKALGNITVYHHRRIQKKVKPEDFSYMKLRTRIACKFFRSVAQSMERKINRRRRKYLMLNNNNCIENDFVRENSMLFATNDYLTPDYCKYVANVAKKGFDIIQVEFFELLPLVYILPSDVRKIFVHHELRFIRIENEMNLFKEKKMKDSIEYQLRKSMELYALSQYDDIITLSEIDRQILKGFLPNQTIHCSPAAITVSSTTESIKFKESKNFVFVGSGGHTPNPDGMIWFCHEVLPILRKLESDSFKVYIVGNWDSKIRWALTQNNPEIVFPGFIEDLASFLNGKISIVPIRIGSGIRIKILEAVSSFSPFVTTSKGCEGLNAIHRQNCLIADTPEEFAQAMSHLLHDTNLQDNLSRNAFEMMKKHVRVDDFLDIRNQIYLNNGKSTVG
;
A
#
# COMPACT_ATOMS: atom_id res chain seq x y z
N MET A 1 2.01 -6.88 -28.07
CA MET A 1 0.62 -6.63 -27.68
C MET A 1 0.47 -5.17 -27.28
N LYS A 2 -0.70 -4.57 -27.52
CA LYS A 2 -1.06 -3.23 -27.04
C LYS A 2 -1.75 -3.32 -25.69
N ILE A 3 -1.12 -2.81 -24.65
CA ILE A 3 -1.61 -2.94 -23.27
C ILE A 3 -1.91 -1.55 -22.69
N LEU A 4 -3.14 -1.34 -22.21
CA LEU A 4 -3.51 -0.16 -21.46
C LEU A 4 -3.44 -0.46 -19.95
N PHE A 5 -2.60 0.27 -19.22
CA PHE A 5 -2.56 0.26 -17.76
C PHE A 5 -3.38 1.42 -17.22
N ILE A 6 -4.32 1.14 -16.33
CA ILE A 6 -5.14 2.15 -15.64
C ILE A 6 -4.72 2.22 -14.18
N LEU A 7 -4.19 3.37 -13.77
CA LEU A 7 -3.64 3.61 -12.43
C LEU A 7 -4.35 4.77 -11.73
N PRO A 8 -4.62 4.70 -10.41
CA PRO A 8 -5.29 5.76 -9.67
C PRO A 8 -4.37 6.96 -9.34
N TYR A 9 -3.08 6.85 -9.58
CA TYR A 9 -2.08 7.87 -9.28
C TYR A 9 -0.92 7.83 -10.28
N VAL A 10 -0.03 8.83 -10.20
CA VAL A 10 1.19 8.91 -11.00
C VAL A 10 2.32 8.21 -10.25
N PRO A 11 2.91 7.11 -10.79
CA PRO A 11 3.99 6.39 -10.11
C PRO A 11 5.35 7.10 -10.25
N TYR A 12 5.37 8.41 -10.01
CA TYR A 12 6.54 9.27 -10.08
C TYR A 12 6.32 10.55 -9.24
N PRO A 13 7.31 11.08 -8.49
CA PRO A 13 8.68 10.58 -8.36
C PRO A 13 8.76 9.22 -7.65
N LEU A 14 9.94 8.59 -7.65
CA LEU A 14 10.18 7.27 -7.07
C LEU A 14 10.39 7.35 -5.54
N ASP A 15 9.47 8.05 -4.87
CA ASP A 15 9.53 8.41 -3.45
C ASP A 15 8.83 7.40 -2.52
N SER A 16 8.39 6.29 -3.07
CA SER A 16 7.80 5.18 -2.31
C SER A 16 8.07 3.85 -3.00
N GLY A 17 8.13 2.76 -2.22
CA GLY A 17 8.29 1.42 -2.77
C GLY A 17 7.20 1.04 -3.78
N GLY A 18 5.96 1.50 -3.58
CA GLY A 18 4.86 1.33 -4.53
C GLY A 18 5.12 2.03 -5.87
N ASN A 19 5.59 3.29 -5.84
CA ASN A 19 5.95 4.03 -7.05
C ASN A 19 7.10 3.35 -7.80
N GLN A 20 8.12 2.90 -7.07
CA GLN A 20 9.27 2.18 -7.64
C GLN A 20 8.84 0.88 -8.31
N ALA A 21 8.00 0.08 -7.66
CA ALA A 21 7.52 -1.19 -8.20
C ALA A 21 6.70 -0.99 -9.48
N VAL A 22 5.75 -0.06 -9.49
CA VAL A 22 4.93 0.23 -10.69
C VAL A 22 5.80 0.83 -11.80
N TYR A 23 6.70 1.75 -11.50
CA TYR A 23 7.62 2.33 -12.49
C TYR A 23 8.53 1.26 -13.11
N THR A 24 9.13 0.38 -12.28
CA THR A 24 9.98 -0.73 -12.74
C THR A 24 9.20 -1.68 -13.64
N MET A 25 7.98 -2.04 -13.26
CA MET A 25 7.06 -2.84 -14.08
C MET A 25 6.86 -2.21 -15.47
N LEU A 26 6.46 -0.94 -15.52
CA LEU A 26 6.18 -0.24 -16.76
C LEU A 26 7.43 -0.11 -17.65
N ARG A 27 8.57 0.24 -17.05
CA ARG A 27 9.87 0.35 -17.74
C ARG A 27 10.28 -0.97 -18.36
N SER A 28 10.05 -2.07 -17.68
CA SER A 28 10.44 -3.40 -18.15
C SER A 28 9.48 -3.94 -19.22
N LEU A 29 8.17 -3.74 -19.05
CA LEU A 29 7.17 -4.23 -19.99
C LEU A 29 7.16 -3.49 -21.33
N LYS A 30 7.50 -2.19 -21.36
CA LYS A 30 7.57 -1.41 -22.62
C LYS A 30 8.62 -1.92 -23.60
N GLU A 31 9.60 -2.69 -23.17
CA GLU A 31 10.61 -3.29 -24.04
C GLU A 31 10.05 -4.44 -24.89
N LYS A 32 8.95 -5.08 -24.42
CA LYS A 32 8.32 -6.24 -25.09
C LYS A 32 6.91 -5.95 -25.61
N HIS A 33 6.26 -4.87 -25.15
CA HIS A 33 4.86 -4.54 -25.46
C HIS A 33 4.69 -3.05 -25.78
N GLU A 34 3.66 -2.72 -26.57
CA GLU A 34 3.22 -1.34 -26.75
C GLU A 34 2.42 -0.92 -25.51
N VAL A 35 3.07 -0.21 -24.59
CA VAL A 35 2.48 0.20 -23.30
C VAL A 35 1.83 1.57 -23.43
N SER A 36 0.59 1.66 -22.99
CA SER A 36 -0.14 2.92 -22.78
C SER A 36 -0.57 3.04 -21.32
N LEU A 37 -0.56 4.25 -20.78
CA LEU A 37 -1.02 4.56 -19.42
C LEU A 37 -2.27 5.43 -19.45
N LEU A 38 -3.23 5.15 -18.56
CA LEU A 38 -4.29 6.07 -18.20
C LEU A 38 -4.14 6.43 -16.73
N LEU A 39 -3.91 7.71 -16.48
CA LEU A 39 -3.64 8.25 -15.15
C LEU A 39 -4.69 9.29 -14.76
N THR A 40 -4.99 9.38 -13.47
CA THR A 40 -5.75 10.50 -12.92
C THR A 40 -4.91 11.32 -11.96
N THR A 41 -5.07 12.64 -11.98
CA THR A 41 -4.34 13.55 -11.10
C THR A 41 -5.26 14.58 -10.47
N GLU A 42 -4.86 15.03 -9.29
CA GLU A 42 -5.49 16.13 -8.58
C GLU A 42 -4.43 17.19 -8.25
N GLY A 43 -4.65 18.40 -8.73
CA GLY A 43 -3.75 19.55 -8.52
C GLY A 43 -2.57 19.59 -9.50
N GLU A 44 -1.86 20.73 -9.47
CA GLU A 44 -0.78 21.02 -10.42
C GLU A 44 0.49 20.20 -10.18
N LYS A 45 0.82 19.90 -8.92
CA LYS A 45 2.01 19.09 -8.58
C LYS A 45 1.93 17.71 -9.21
N ALA A 46 0.76 17.05 -9.08
CA ALA A 46 0.55 15.73 -9.67
C ALA A 46 0.57 15.79 -11.21
N ALA A 47 0.05 16.87 -11.81
CA ALA A 47 0.11 17.07 -13.25
C ALA A 47 1.54 17.26 -13.77
N ARG A 48 2.42 17.96 -13.04
CA ARG A 48 3.85 18.06 -13.37
C ARG A 48 4.56 16.70 -13.30
N ASN A 49 4.19 15.88 -12.33
CA ASN A 49 4.76 14.53 -12.21
C ASN A 49 4.41 13.63 -13.41
N VAL A 50 3.29 13.86 -14.10
CA VAL A 50 2.96 13.16 -15.36
C VAL A 50 3.98 13.48 -16.45
N GLU A 51 4.37 14.74 -16.59
CA GLU A 51 5.36 15.14 -17.60
C GLU A 51 6.76 14.60 -17.26
N LEU A 52 7.12 14.58 -15.98
CA LEU A 52 8.35 13.93 -15.52
C LEU A 52 8.35 12.42 -15.77
N LEU A 53 7.22 11.74 -15.50
CA LEU A 53 7.05 10.32 -15.79
C LEU A 53 7.19 10.02 -17.29
N LYS A 54 6.55 10.80 -18.17
CA LYS A 54 6.69 10.67 -19.63
C LYS A 54 8.16 10.79 -20.04
N LYS A 55 8.86 11.80 -19.53
CA LYS A 55 10.28 11.99 -19.82
C LYS A 55 11.13 10.81 -19.34
N ALA A 56 10.83 10.28 -18.16
CA ALA A 56 11.60 9.18 -17.56
C ALA A 56 11.33 7.83 -18.25
N LEU A 57 10.08 7.57 -18.68
CA LEU A 57 9.71 6.34 -19.39
C LEU A 57 9.97 6.42 -20.90
N GLY A 58 10.10 7.61 -21.49
CA GLY A 58 10.31 7.78 -22.93
C GLY A 58 9.06 7.42 -23.76
N ASN A 59 9.22 6.60 -24.79
CA ASN A 59 8.19 6.29 -25.80
C ASN A 59 7.02 5.46 -25.26
N ILE A 60 6.14 6.10 -24.44
CA ILE A 60 4.87 5.53 -24.03
C ILE A 60 3.73 6.54 -24.25
N THR A 61 2.56 6.05 -24.59
CA THR A 61 1.35 6.89 -24.68
C THR A 61 0.75 7.08 -23.29
N VAL A 62 0.56 8.33 -22.86
CA VAL A 62 -0.05 8.65 -21.57
C VAL A 62 -1.34 9.42 -21.76
N TYR A 63 -2.46 8.81 -21.43
CA TYR A 63 -3.78 9.43 -21.30
C TYR A 63 -3.92 10.02 -19.92
N HIS A 64 -4.18 11.30 -19.80
CA HIS A 64 -4.19 11.99 -18.54
C HIS A 64 -5.52 12.68 -18.27
N HIS A 65 -6.24 12.23 -17.23
CA HIS A 65 -7.45 12.86 -16.73
C HIS A 65 -7.12 13.76 -15.53
N ARG A 66 -7.47 15.04 -15.63
CA ARG A 66 -7.33 15.98 -14.50
C ARG A 66 -8.64 16.06 -13.73
N ARG A 67 -8.61 15.68 -12.45
CA ARG A 67 -9.72 15.93 -11.55
C ARG A 67 -9.81 17.43 -11.25
N ILE A 68 -10.91 18.02 -11.63
CA ILE A 68 -11.22 19.39 -11.23
C ILE A 68 -11.97 19.32 -9.91
N GLN A 69 -11.36 19.77 -8.82
CA GLN A 69 -12.11 20.06 -7.61
C GLN A 69 -13.04 21.22 -7.94
N LYS A 70 -14.32 20.96 -8.11
CA LYS A 70 -15.33 22.04 -8.09
C LYS A 70 -15.29 22.66 -6.69
N LYS A 71 -14.56 23.76 -6.53
CA LYS A 71 -14.76 24.64 -5.40
C LYS A 71 -16.19 25.19 -5.56
N VAL A 72 -17.12 24.68 -4.76
CA VAL A 72 -18.45 25.27 -4.64
C VAL A 72 -18.21 26.67 -4.10
N LYS A 73 -18.35 27.69 -4.96
CA LYS A 73 -18.25 29.09 -4.52
C LYS A 73 -19.45 29.39 -3.63
N PRO A 74 -19.28 30.13 -2.52
CA PRO A 74 -20.40 30.53 -1.68
C PRO A 74 -21.50 31.33 -2.43
N GLU A 75 -21.17 31.90 -3.58
CA GLU A 75 -22.07 32.74 -4.40
C GLU A 75 -23.14 31.91 -5.15
N ASP A 76 -22.95 30.62 -5.36
CA ASP A 76 -23.97 29.73 -5.97
C ASP A 76 -25.18 29.47 -5.07
N PHE A 77 -25.17 29.96 -3.83
CA PHE A 77 -26.29 29.83 -2.89
C PHE A 77 -27.42 30.86 -3.08
N SER A 78 -27.23 31.91 -3.86
CA SER A 78 -28.22 32.99 -4.01
C SER A 78 -29.40 32.64 -4.93
N TYR A 79 -29.28 31.65 -5.81
CA TYR A 79 -30.30 31.26 -6.80
C TYR A 79 -31.31 30.20 -6.32
N MET A 80 -31.21 29.75 -5.06
CA MET A 80 -31.96 28.57 -4.56
C MET A 80 -33.22 28.91 -3.74
N LYS A 81 -33.81 30.10 -3.84
CA LYS A 81 -35.02 30.44 -3.07
C LYS A 81 -36.32 29.80 -3.58
N LEU A 82 -36.34 29.02 -4.68
CA LEU A 82 -37.61 28.56 -5.28
C LEU A 82 -37.77 27.05 -5.52
N ARG A 83 -36.88 26.18 -5.06
CA ARG A 83 -37.10 24.70 -5.19
C ARG A 83 -36.80 23.91 -3.91
N THR A 84 -37.37 24.32 -2.82
CA THR A 84 -36.98 23.98 -1.45
C THR A 84 -37.35 22.59 -0.90
N ARG A 85 -38.01 21.70 -1.62
CA ARG A 85 -38.32 20.35 -1.08
C ARG A 85 -37.43 19.20 -1.58
N ILE A 86 -36.90 19.28 -2.78
CA ILE A 86 -35.97 18.27 -3.33
C ILE A 86 -34.54 18.59 -2.86
N ALA A 87 -34.21 19.88 -2.72
CA ALA A 87 -32.92 20.38 -2.23
C ALA A 87 -32.62 19.93 -0.80
N CYS A 88 -33.62 19.85 0.11
CA CYS A 88 -33.37 19.47 1.50
C CYS A 88 -32.81 18.04 1.67
N LYS A 89 -33.14 17.09 0.79
CA LYS A 89 -32.54 15.73 0.83
C LYS A 89 -31.09 15.74 0.34
N PHE A 90 -30.82 16.53 -0.73
CA PHE A 90 -29.46 16.67 -1.27
C PHE A 90 -28.57 17.46 -0.31
N PHE A 91 -29.07 18.54 0.30
CA PHE A 91 -28.36 19.31 1.32
C PHE A 91 -28.08 18.54 2.61
N ARG A 92 -29.00 17.68 3.06
CA ARG A 92 -28.70 16.77 4.18
C ARG A 92 -27.55 15.80 3.85
N SER A 93 -27.51 15.29 2.63
CA SER A 93 -26.40 14.40 2.19
C SER A 93 -25.07 15.16 2.10
N VAL A 94 -25.06 16.38 1.54
CA VAL A 94 -23.84 17.22 1.43
C VAL A 94 -23.41 17.74 2.80
N ALA A 95 -24.35 18.21 3.63
CA ALA A 95 -24.07 18.65 5.00
C ALA A 95 -23.57 17.50 5.86
N GLN A 96 -24.16 16.30 5.76
CA GLN A 96 -23.67 15.09 6.43
C GLN A 96 -22.27 14.68 5.91
N SER A 97 -21.97 14.86 4.62
CA SER A 97 -20.65 14.61 4.07
C SER A 97 -19.62 15.64 4.57
N MET A 98 -19.99 16.94 4.61
CA MET A 98 -19.15 18.00 5.18
C MET A 98 -18.99 17.83 6.70
N GLU A 99 -20.06 17.53 7.41
CA GLU A 99 -20.05 17.28 8.85
C GLU A 99 -19.22 16.03 9.18
N ARG A 100 -19.28 14.98 8.36
CA ARG A 100 -18.36 13.82 8.46
C ARG A 100 -16.91 14.21 8.22
N LYS A 101 -16.60 15.06 7.23
CA LYS A 101 -15.25 15.57 6.98
C LYS A 101 -14.74 16.48 8.10
N ILE A 102 -15.59 17.36 8.63
CA ILE A 102 -15.27 18.28 9.74
C ILE A 102 -15.16 17.49 11.05
N ASN A 103 -16.09 16.57 11.32
CA ASN A 103 -16.06 15.70 12.49
C ASN A 103 -14.88 14.74 12.43
N ARG A 104 -14.54 14.20 11.24
CA ARG A 104 -13.32 13.39 11.03
C ARG A 104 -12.05 14.18 11.34
N ARG A 105 -11.96 15.47 10.91
CA ARG A 105 -10.83 16.36 11.24
C ARG A 105 -10.82 16.75 12.72
N ARG A 106 -11.99 17.05 13.31
CA ARG A 106 -12.12 17.44 14.72
C ARG A 106 -11.90 16.26 15.68
N ARG A 107 -12.40 15.08 15.34
CA ARG A 107 -12.13 13.83 16.09
C ARG A 107 -10.67 13.42 16.03
N LYS A 108 -10.06 13.51 14.85
CA LYS A 108 -8.61 13.29 14.67
C LYS A 108 -7.77 14.26 15.53
N TYR A 109 -8.28 15.46 15.80
CA TYR A 109 -7.63 16.45 16.67
C TYR A 109 -7.82 16.15 18.17
N LEU A 110 -9.00 15.71 18.57
CA LEU A 110 -9.34 15.40 19.99
C LEU A 110 -8.67 14.12 20.47
N MET A 111 -8.45 13.15 19.60
CA MET A 111 -7.84 11.87 19.94
C MET A 111 -6.34 11.96 20.26
N LEU A 112 -5.63 12.85 19.57
CA LEU A 112 -4.20 13.08 19.83
C LEU A 112 -3.93 13.74 21.19
N ASN A 113 -4.98 14.22 21.89
CA ASN A 113 -4.83 14.90 23.17
C ASN A 113 -5.16 14.02 24.42
N ASN A 114 -5.66 12.80 24.25
CA ASN A 114 -6.00 11.88 25.35
C ASN A 114 -5.19 10.59 25.24
N ASN A 115 -4.15 10.47 26.05
CA ASN A 115 -3.17 9.39 26.01
C ASN A 115 -3.69 7.95 26.22
N ASN A 116 -4.95 7.74 26.66
CA ASN A 116 -5.47 6.41 27.01
C ASN A 116 -6.53 5.85 26.05
N CYS A 117 -6.92 6.57 25.00
CA CYS A 117 -7.99 6.14 24.07
C CYS A 117 -7.55 6.00 22.60
N ILE A 118 -6.27 6.25 22.31
CA ILE A 118 -5.79 6.51 20.94
C ILE A 118 -5.82 5.26 20.06
N GLU A 119 -5.42 4.09 20.58
CA GLU A 119 -5.15 2.93 19.73
C GLU A 119 -6.38 2.33 19.05
N ASN A 120 -7.42 2.06 19.81
CA ASN A 120 -8.54 1.29 19.27
C ASN A 120 -9.53 2.13 18.46
N ASP A 121 -9.68 3.41 18.82
CA ASP A 121 -10.49 4.34 18.04
C ASP A 121 -9.76 4.78 16.77
N PHE A 122 -8.42 4.85 16.79
CA PHE A 122 -7.63 5.17 15.60
C PHE A 122 -7.85 4.15 14.48
N VAL A 123 -7.77 2.85 14.76
CA VAL A 123 -7.99 1.81 13.75
C VAL A 123 -9.41 1.90 13.20
N ARG A 124 -10.43 1.96 14.06
CA ARG A 124 -11.82 2.06 13.63
C ARG A 124 -12.11 3.29 12.79
N GLU A 125 -11.62 4.46 13.20
CA GLU A 125 -11.88 5.73 12.50
C GLU A 125 -11.19 5.83 11.15
N ASN A 126 -10.07 5.15 10.99
CA ASN A 126 -9.31 5.10 9.74
C ASN A 126 -9.51 3.80 8.97
N SER A 127 -10.46 2.94 9.42
CA SER A 127 -10.74 1.65 8.80
C SER A 127 -11.28 1.81 7.37
N MET A 128 -10.83 0.92 6.51
CA MET A 128 -11.36 0.79 5.15
C MET A 128 -12.81 0.33 5.11
N LEU A 129 -13.34 -0.18 6.22
CA LEU A 129 -14.77 -0.50 6.37
C LEU A 129 -15.67 0.71 6.07
N PHE A 130 -15.20 1.92 6.40
CA PHE A 130 -15.97 3.16 6.23
C PHE A 130 -15.43 4.06 5.11
N ALA A 131 -14.48 3.59 4.32
CA ALA A 131 -13.93 4.34 3.22
C ALA A 131 -14.95 4.53 2.09
N THR A 132 -15.02 5.73 1.52
CA THR A 132 -15.81 6.03 0.32
C THR A 132 -14.93 5.93 -0.92
N ASN A 133 -15.49 5.41 -2.01
CA ASN A 133 -14.78 5.39 -3.30
C ASN A 133 -15.09 6.68 -4.08
N ASP A 134 -14.29 7.72 -3.84
CA ASP A 134 -14.42 9.02 -4.50
C ASP A 134 -13.65 9.08 -5.85
N TYR A 135 -13.02 7.98 -6.28
CA TYR A 135 -12.22 7.94 -7.50
C TYR A 135 -13.07 7.93 -8.77
N LEU A 136 -14.22 7.27 -8.75
CA LEU A 136 -15.05 7.01 -9.92
C LEU A 136 -16.07 8.13 -10.15
N THR A 137 -15.59 9.32 -10.53
CA THR A 137 -16.49 10.40 -10.95
C THR A 137 -17.10 10.12 -12.34
N PRO A 138 -18.32 10.61 -12.66
CA PRO A 138 -18.92 10.40 -13.98
C PRO A 138 -18.03 10.84 -15.13
N ASP A 139 -17.32 11.95 -14.99
CA ASP A 139 -16.41 12.48 -16.01
C ASP A 139 -15.19 11.56 -16.20
N TYR A 140 -14.64 11.02 -15.11
CA TYR A 140 -13.55 10.05 -15.17
C TYR A 140 -14.01 8.75 -15.83
N CYS A 141 -15.16 8.22 -15.44
CA CYS A 141 -15.72 7.01 -16.06
C CYS A 141 -15.94 7.17 -17.58
N LYS A 142 -16.49 8.31 -18.01
CA LYS A 142 -16.62 8.63 -19.45
C LYS A 142 -15.28 8.69 -20.16
N TYR A 143 -14.28 9.30 -19.52
CA TYR A 143 -12.93 9.40 -20.08
C TYR A 143 -12.30 8.02 -20.25
N VAL A 144 -12.36 7.17 -19.20
CA VAL A 144 -11.88 5.78 -19.26
C VAL A 144 -12.56 5.00 -20.38
N ALA A 145 -13.90 5.03 -20.45
CA ALA A 145 -14.65 4.32 -21.49
C ALA A 145 -14.28 4.76 -22.91
N ASN A 146 -14.00 6.06 -23.12
CA ASN A 146 -13.57 6.57 -24.43
C ASN A 146 -12.14 6.14 -24.78
N VAL A 147 -11.22 6.11 -23.81
CA VAL A 147 -9.84 5.65 -24.02
C VAL A 147 -9.81 4.14 -24.27
N ALA A 148 -10.58 3.37 -23.51
CA ALA A 148 -10.64 1.91 -23.62
C ALA A 148 -11.07 1.40 -25.02
N LYS A 149 -11.78 2.21 -25.81
CA LYS A 149 -12.21 1.89 -27.19
C LYS A 149 -11.14 2.10 -28.26
N LYS A 150 -9.90 2.47 -27.89
CA LYS A 150 -8.84 2.79 -28.86
C LYS A 150 -8.07 1.56 -29.38
N GLY A 151 -8.61 0.35 -29.23
CA GLY A 151 -8.05 -0.87 -29.81
C GLY A 151 -6.83 -1.40 -29.04
N PHE A 152 -7.03 -1.80 -27.79
CA PHE A 152 -6.06 -2.50 -26.97
C PHE A 152 -6.32 -4.00 -26.99
N ASP A 153 -5.28 -4.81 -26.91
CA ASP A 153 -5.37 -6.27 -26.74
C ASP A 153 -5.73 -6.61 -25.28
N ILE A 154 -5.17 -5.84 -24.33
CA ILE A 154 -5.35 -6.02 -22.90
C ILE A 154 -5.61 -4.66 -22.23
N ILE A 155 -6.56 -4.62 -21.30
CA ILE A 155 -6.73 -3.52 -20.35
C ILE A 155 -6.44 -4.06 -18.97
N GLN A 156 -5.32 -3.60 -18.37
CA GLN A 156 -4.92 -3.94 -17.02
C GLN A 156 -5.31 -2.82 -16.07
N VAL A 157 -6.12 -3.15 -15.07
CA VAL A 157 -6.56 -2.24 -14.01
C VAL A 157 -5.80 -2.55 -12.74
N GLU A 158 -5.25 -1.53 -12.13
CA GLU A 158 -4.43 -1.62 -10.90
C GLU A 158 -5.14 -0.95 -9.74
N PHE A 159 -5.02 -1.55 -8.56
CA PHE A 159 -5.55 -1.05 -7.29
C PHE A 159 -7.07 -1.10 -7.12
N PHE A 160 -7.47 -1.40 -5.89
CA PHE A 160 -8.85 -1.61 -5.47
C PHE A 160 -9.79 -0.44 -5.79
N GLU A 161 -9.30 0.80 -5.74
CA GLU A 161 -10.08 2.01 -6.01
C GLU A 161 -10.66 2.04 -7.43
N LEU A 162 -10.01 1.33 -8.35
CA LEU A 162 -10.40 1.24 -9.76
C LEU A 162 -11.10 -0.07 -10.12
N LEU A 163 -11.23 -1.01 -9.18
CA LEU A 163 -11.85 -2.32 -9.41
C LEU A 163 -13.20 -2.25 -10.12
N PRO A 164 -14.14 -1.32 -9.78
CA PRO A 164 -15.44 -1.23 -10.44
C PRO A 164 -15.41 -0.74 -11.90
N LEU A 165 -14.24 -0.33 -12.42
CA LEU A 165 -14.13 0.05 -13.84
C LEU A 165 -14.50 -1.09 -14.79
N VAL A 166 -14.42 -2.35 -14.34
CA VAL A 166 -14.82 -3.52 -15.13
C VAL A 166 -16.19 -3.38 -15.77
N TYR A 167 -17.15 -2.69 -15.11
CA TYR A 167 -18.51 -2.51 -15.60
C TYR A 167 -18.66 -1.52 -16.76
N ILE A 168 -17.60 -0.77 -17.08
CA ILE A 168 -17.61 0.22 -18.16
C ILE A 168 -16.56 -0.04 -19.25
N LEU A 169 -15.71 -1.05 -19.04
CA LEU A 169 -14.73 -1.49 -20.03
C LEU A 169 -15.41 -2.28 -21.16
N PRO A 170 -14.90 -2.24 -22.41
CA PRO A 170 -15.44 -3.02 -23.52
C PRO A 170 -15.44 -4.53 -23.22
N SER A 171 -16.48 -5.23 -23.71
CA SER A 171 -16.61 -6.68 -23.48
C SER A 171 -15.69 -7.52 -24.34
N ASP A 172 -15.25 -6.98 -25.47
CA ASP A 172 -14.40 -7.61 -26.49
C ASP A 172 -12.89 -7.46 -26.23
N VAL A 173 -12.51 -6.81 -25.13
CA VAL A 173 -11.10 -6.64 -24.73
C VAL A 173 -10.82 -7.45 -23.47
N ARG A 174 -9.70 -8.19 -23.45
CA ARG A 174 -9.27 -8.93 -22.27
C ARG A 174 -8.96 -8.01 -21.09
N LYS A 175 -9.62 -8.21 -19.97
CA LYS A 175 -9.53 -7.39 -18.76
C LYS A 175 -8.76 -8.14 -17.67
N ILE A 176 -7.67 -7.55 -17.22
CA ILE A 176 -6.83 -8.08 -16.14
C ILE A 176 -6.90 -7.14 -14.95
N PHE A 177 -7.13 -7.68 -13.76
CA PHE A 177 -7.05 -6.92 -12.52
C PHE A 177 -5.83 -7.32 -11.71
N VAL A 178 -5.01 -6.35 -11.29
CA VAL A 178 -3.89 -6.60 -10.37
C VAL A 178 -4.28 -6.16 -8.97
N HIS A 179 -4.40 -7.14 -8.09
CA HIS A 179 -4.79 -6.94 -6.70
C HIS A 179 -3.57 -6.78 -5.80
N HIS A 180 -3.31 -5.56 -5.37
CA HIS A 180 -2.16 -5.23 -4.52
C HIS A 180 -2.37 -5.62 -3.06
N GLU A 181 -3.62 -5.63 -2.60
CA GLU A 181 -4.01 -5.92 -1.23
C GLU A 181 -5.48 -6.37 -1.21
N LEU A 182 -5.78 -7.57 -0.72
CA LEU A 182 -7.17 -8.02 -0.54
C LEU A 182 -7.87 -7.13 0.49
N ARG A 183 -8.78 -6.29 0.01
CA ARG A 183 -9.39 -5.27 0.85
C ARG A 183 -10.24 -5.87 1.96
N PHE A 184 -10.98 -6.93 1.68
CA PHE A 184 -11.79 -7.62 2.68
C PHE A 184 -10.93 -8.27 3.78
N ILE A 185 -9.74 -8.80 3.47
CA ILE A 185 -8.79 -9.33 4.48
C ILE A 185 -8.25 -8.20 5.35
N ARG A 186 -7.92 -7.07 4.74
CA ARG A 186 -7.49 -5.89 5.49
C ARG A 186 -8.57 -5.40 6.45
N ILE A 187 -9.81 -5.28 5.97
CA ILE A 187 -10.95 -4.85 6.80
C ILE A 187 -11.17 -5.83 7.96
N GLU A 188 -11.06 -7.13 7.73
CA GLU A 188 -11.16 -8.14 8.78
C GLU A 188 -10.07 -7.98 9.85
N ASN A 189 -8.82 -7.74 9.44
CA ASN A 189 -7.73 -7.45 10.39
C ASN A 189 -7.99 -6.16 11.18
N GLU A 190 -8.48 -5.10 10.52
CA GLU A 190 -8.85 -3.85 11.18
C GLU A 190 -9.97 -4.06 12.21
N MET A 191 -11.02 -4.81 11.84
CA MET A 191 -12.14 -5.13 12.74
C MET A 191 -11.72 -5.97 13.94
N ASN A 192 -10.69 -6.81 13.82
CA ASN A 192 -10.18 -7.59 14.94
C ASN A 192 -9.51 -6.72 16.02
N LEU A 193 -9.10 -5.52 15.65
CA LEU A 193 -8.54 -4.52 16.56
C LEU A 193 -9.57 -3.51 17.09
N PHE A 194 -10.85 -3.59 16.68
CA PHE A 194 -11.90 -2.72 17.24
C PHE A 194 -12.18 -3.11 18.70
N LYS A 195 -12.28 -2.13 19.58
CA LYS A 195 -12.72 -2.35 20.99
C LYS A 195 -14.07 -3.01 21.07
N GLU A 196 -14.99 -2.56 20.23
CA GLU A 196 -16.35 -3.05 20.17
C GLU A 196 -16.76 -3.29 18.72
N LYS A 197 -17.15 -4.52 18.40
CA LYS A 197 -17.75 -4.87 17.11
C LYS A 197 -19.24 -4.73 17.17
N LYS A 198 -19.81 -3.86 16.34
CA LYS A 198 -21.26 -3.66 16.23
C LYS A 198 -21.82 -4.56 15.13
N MET A 199 -23.06 -5.01 15.28
CA MET A 199 -23.74 -5.78 14.24
C MET A 199 -23.69 -5.09 12.88
N LYS A 200 -23.82 -3.75 12.85
CA LYS A 200 -23.69 -2.94 11.63
C LYS A 200 -22.33 -3.10 10.95
N ASP A 201 -21.26 -3.23 11.72
CA ASP A 201 -19.90 -3.39 11.15
C ASP A 201 -19.78 -4.74 10.42
N SER A 202 -20.35 -5.78 10.98
CA SER A 202 -20.37 -7.12 10.36
C SER A 202 -21.21 -7.13 9.07
N ILE A 203 -22.34 -6.45 9.04
CA ILE A 203 -23.18 -6.31 7.82
C ILE A 203 -22.39 -5.53 6.75
N GLU A 204 -21.82 -4.39 7.10
CA GLU A 204 -21.04 -3.57 6.17
C GLU A 204 -19.84 -4.33 5.60
N TYR A 205 -19.15 -5.10 6.45
CA TYR A 205 -18.06 -5.98 6.02
C TYR A 205 -18.51 -7.01 4.98
N GLN A 206 -19.63 -7.71 5.24
CA GLN A 206 -20.13 -8.72 4.29
C GLN A 206 -20.55 -8.09 2.96
N LEU A 207 -21.16 -6.92 2.98
CA LEU A 207 -21.51 -6.18 1.77
C LEU A 207 -20.26 -5.83 0.97
N ARG A 208 -19.23 -5.28 1.61
CA ARG A 208 -17.96 -4.90 0.94
C ARG A 208 -17.23 -6.10 0.39
N LYS A 209 -17.13 -7.19 1.15
CA LYS A 209 -16.55 -8.44 0.70
C LYS A 209 -17.27 -8.99 -0.53
N SER A 210 -18.60 -9.04 -0.50
CA SER A 210 -19.42 -9.51 -1.62
C SER A 210 -19.23 -8.63 -2.87
N MET A 211 -19.19 -7.31 -2.70
CA MET A 211 -18.95 -6.36 -3.81
C MET A 211 -17.57 -6.55 -4.42
N GLU A 212 -16.53 -6.72 -3.60
CA GLU A 212 -15.16 -6.96 -4.05
C GLU A 212 -15.07 -8.25 -4.86
N LEU A 213 -15.55 -9.37 -4.29
CA LEU A 213 -15.50 -10.67 -4.94
C LEU A 213 -16.32 -10.70 -6.24
N TYR A 214 -17.51 -10.07 -6.24
CA TYR A 214 -18.34 -9.99 -7.45
C TYR A 214 -17.67 -9.15 -8.55
N ALA A 215 -17.06 -8.02 -8.22
CA ALA A 215 -16.36 -7.21 -9.22
C ALA A 215 -15.12 -7.95 -9.78
N LEU A 216 -14.38 -8.68 -8.92
CA LEU A 216 -13.25 -9.51 -9.34
C LEU A 216 -13.69 -10.61 -10.31
N SER A 217 -14.85 -11.22 -10.11
CA SER A 217 -15.37 -12.28 -11.00
C SER A 217 -15.74 -11.79 -12.41
N GLN A 218 -15.79 -10.48 -12.64
CA GLN A 218 -16.06 -9.88 -13.94
C GLN A 218 -14.81 -9.63 -14.79
N TYR A 219 -13.61 -9.81 -14.23
CA TYR A 219 -12.34 -9.76 -14.96
C TYR A 219 -12.04 -11.12 -15.57
N ASP A 220 -11.34 -11.13 -16.72
CA ASP A 220 -10.91 -12.37 -17.37
C ASP A 220 -9.79 -13.05 -16.56
N ASP A 221 -8.86 -12.25 -16.05
CA ASP A 221 -7.77 -12.71 -15.17
C ASP A 221 -7.60 -11.80 -13.97
N ILE A 222 -7.17 -12.40 -12.86
CA ILE A 222 -6.75 -11.69 -11.67
C ILE A 222 -5.28 -12.00 -11.41
N ILE A 223 -4.50 -11.00 -11.05
CA ILE A 223 -3.12 -11.17 -10.62
C ILE A 223 -3.00 -10.72 -9.17
N THR A 224 -2.51 -11.58 -8.30
CA THR A 224 -2.10 -11.24 -6.92
C THR A 224 -0.60 -11.10 -6.84
N LEU A 225 -0.12 -10.37 -5.82
CA LEU A 225 1.31 -10.18 -5.60
C LEU A 225 1.92 -11.26 -4.69
N SER A 226 1.08 -12.07 -4.03
CA SER A 226 1.50 -13.18 -3.18
C SER A 226 0.72 -14.45 -3.48
N GLU A 227 1.34 -15.59 -3.24
CA GLU A 227 0.70 -16.89 -3.38
C GLU A 227 -0.40 -17.11 -2.32
N ILE A 228 -0.24 -16.51 -1.13
CA ILE A 228 -1.25 -16.54 -0.06
C ILE A 228 -2.53 -15.86 -0.54
N ASP A 229 -2.43 -14.65 -1.10
CA ASP A 229 -3.60 -13.94 -1.62
C ASP A 229 -4.25 -14.70 -2.79
N ARG A 230 -3.43 -15.33 -3.66
CA ARG A 230 -3.94 -16.18 -4.73
C ARG A 230 -4.77 -17.34 -4.19
N GLN A 231 -4.27 -18.05 -3.19
CA GLN A 231 -4.97 -19.18 -2.58
C GLN A 231 -6.25 -18.75 -1.88
N ILE A 232 -6.22 -17.64 -1.15
CA ILE A 232 -7.42 -17.06 -0.51
C ILE A 232 -8.48 -16.75 -1.56
N LEU A 233 -8.12 -16.03 -2.64
CA LEU A 233 -9.08 -15.72 -3.70
C LEU A 233 -9.57 -16.96 -4.43
N LYS A 234 -8.71 -17.96 -4.67
CA LYS A 234 -9.09 -19.21 -5.30
C LYS A 234 -10.11 -19.98 -4.48
N GLY A 235 -10.06 -19.87 -3.15
CA GLY A 235 -11.07 -20.43 -2.25
C GLY A 235 -12.45 -19.79 -2.40
N PHE A 236 -12.53 -18.48 -2.72
CA PHE A 236 -13.79 -17.77 -2.93
C PHE A 236 -14.25 -17.77 -4.40
N LEU A 237 -13.31 -17.82 -5.34
CA LEU A 237 -13.55 -17.73 -6.78
C LEU A 237 -12.90 -18.92 -7.51
N PRO A 238 -13.38 -20.17 -7.28
CA PRO A 238 -12.73 -21.37 -7.76
C PRO A 238 -12.65 -21.48 -9.30
N ASN A 239 -13.60 -20.88 -10.01
CA ASN A 239 -13.65 -20.90 -11.47
C ASN A 239 -12.88 -19.74 -12.13
N GLN A 240 -12.39 -18.79 -11.34
CA GLN A 240 -11.68 -17.63 -11.85
C GLN A 240 -10.22 -17.96 -12.17
N THR A 241 -9.67 -17.41 -13.25
CA THR A 241 -8.24 -17.51 -13.56
C THR A 241 -7.48 -16.53 -12.67
N ILE A 242 -6.69 -17.06 -11.74
CA ILE A 242 -5.95 -16.27 -10.75
C ILE A 242 -4.47 -16.65 -10.82
N HIS A 243 -3.64 -15.67 -11.12
CA HIS A 243 -2.19 -15.80 -11.21
C HIS A 243 -1.51 -15.17 -9.99
N CYS A 244 -0.33 -15.67 -9.63
CA CYS A 244 0.58 -14.99 -8.72
C CYS A 244 1.74 -14.40 -9.54
N SER A 245 1.96 -13.10 -9.41
CA SER A 245 3.13 -12.43 -9.98
C SER A 245 3.61 -11.38 -8.98
N PRO A 246 4.80 -11.56 -8.39
CA PRO A 246 5.31 -10.63 -7.37
C PRO A 246 5.48 -9.22 -7.93
N ALA A 247 5.65 -8.23 -7.06
CA ALA A 247 5.93 -6.86 -7.47
C ALA A 247 7.32 -6.77 -8.14
N ALA A 248 7.42 -5.96 -9.18
CA ALA A 248 8.72 -5.66 -9.81
C ALA A 248 9.52 -4.70 -8.92
N ILE A 249 10.48 -5.22 -8.18
CA ILE A 249 11.37 -4.40 -7.35
C ILE A 249 12.75 -4.45 -7.97
N THR A 250 13.31 -3.28 -8.27
CA THR A 250 14.69 -3.21 -8.72
C THR A 250 15.59 -3.32 -7.49
N VAL A 251 16.24 -4.45 -7.33
CA VAL A 251 17.45 -4.49 -6.51
C VAL A 251 18.51 -3.74 -7.31
N SER A 252 19.04 -2.66 -6.76
CA SER A 252 20.11 -1.93 -7.40
C SER A 252 21.25 -2.91 -7.72
N SER A 253 21.81 -2.83 -8.93
CA SER A 253 23.03 -3.59 -9.29
C SER A 253 24.22 -3.29 -8.36
N THR A 254 24.14 -2.20 -7.60
CA THR A 254 25.08 -1.88 -6.52
C THR A 254 24.90 -2.77 -5.28
N THR A 255 23.82 -3.57 -5.20
CA THR A 255 23.57 -4.45 -4.03
C THR A 255 24.62 -5.54 -3.90
N GLU A 256 25.22 -6.01 -4.99
CA GLU A 256 26.34 -6.97 -4.94
C GLU A 256 27.59 -6.40 -4.25
N SER A 257 27.71 -5.09 -4.16
CA SER A 257 28.80 -4.39 -3.46
C SER A 257 28.45 -3.97 -2.04
N ILE A 258 27.17 -4.05 -1.63
CA ILE A 258 26.75 -3.70 -0.26
C ILE A 258 27.20 -4.81 0.68
N LYS A 259 28.07 -4.44 1.64
CA LYS A 259 28.49 -5.33 2.71
C LYS A 259 27.66 -5.06 3.95
N PHE A 260 27.36 -6.11 4.70
CA PHE A 260 26.75 -5.97 6.02
C PHE A 260 27.54 -4.98 6.88
N LYS A 261 26.83 -4.15 7.61
CA LYS A 261 27.36 -3.21 8.58
C LYS A 261 26.59 -3.37 9.89
N GLU A 262 27.33 -3.53 10.99
CA GLU A 262 26.76 -3.60 12.35
C GLU A 262 25.88 -2.39 12.65
N SER A 263 24.82 -2.64 13.38
CA SER A 263 23.86 -1.61 13.77
C SER A 263 23.57 -1.57 15.26
N LYS A 264 23.43 -0.33 15.76
CA LYS A 264 22.91 -0.03 17.10
C LYS A 264 21.67 0.87 17.06
N ASN A 265 21.05 1.00 15.89
CA ASN A 265 19.86 1.83 15.72
C ASN A 265 18.81 1.10 14.88
N PHE A 266 17.56 1.52 15.04
CA PHE A 266 16.42 0.94 14.36
C PHE A 266 15.88 1.87 13.29
N VAL A 267 15.21 1.29 12.28
CA VAL A 267 14.56 2.04 11.22
C VAL A 267 13.22 1.41 10.83
N PHE A 268 12.21 2.26 10.68
CA PHE A 268 10.93 1.93 10.07
C PHE A 268 10.79 2.72 8.77
N VAL A 269 10.40 2.05 7.68
CA VAL A 269 10.14 2.70 6.39
C VAL A 269 8.65 2.67 6.08
N GLY A 270 8.06 3.83 5.80
CA GLY A 270 6.67 3.91 5.40
C GLY A 270 6.05 5.29 5.58
N SER A 271 5.03 5.57 4.78
CA SER A 271 4.30 6.83 4.85
C SER A 271 3.17 6.79 5.89
N GLY A 272 2.97 7.89 6.60
CA GLY A 272 1.87 8.04 7.56
C GLY A 272 0.48 8.10 6.94
N GLY A 273 0.37 8.21 5.62
CA GLY A 273 -0.92 8.19 4.91
C GLY A 273 -1.53 6.80 4.75
N HIS A 274 -0.74 5.74 4.89
CA HIS A 274 -1.18 4.35 4.81
C HIS A 274 -1.45 3.82 6.22
N THR A 275 -2.70 3.64 6.59
CA THR A 275 -3.19 3.32 7.95
C THR A 275 -2.40 2.22 8.70
N PRO A 276 -1.99 1.10 8.07
CA PRO A 276 -1.16 0.10 8.75
C PRO A 276 0.15 0.63 9.33
N ASN A 277 0.74 1.67 8.73
CA ASN A 277 1.98 2.25 9.22
C ASN A 277 1.79 3.06 10.52
N PRO A 278 0.85 4.04 10.60
CA PRO A 278 0.56 4.70 11.86
C PRO A 278 0.07 3.74 12.95
N ASP A 279 -0.78 2.78 12.62
CA ASP A 279 -1.23 1.76 13.58
C ASP A 279 -0.04 1.02 14.20
N GLY A 280 0.84 0.46 13.35
CA GLY A 280 2.02 -0.27 13.82
C GLY A 280 2.97 0.60 14.65
N MET A 281 3.19 1.86 14.25
CA MET A 281 4.08 2.75 15.01
C MET A 281 3.45 3.27 16.31
N ILE A 282 2.14 3.43 16.38
CA ILE A 282 1.41 3.73 17.61
C ILE A 282 1.58 2.56 18.60
N TRP A 283 1.27 1.35 18.16
CA TRP A 283 1.47 0.14 18.96
C TRP A 283 2.92 0.00 19.43
N PHE A 284 3.88 0.19 18.54
CA PHE A 284 5.30 0.15 18.86
C PHE A 284 5.68 1.16 19.94
N CYS A 285 5.28 2.43 19.81
CA CYS A 285 5.63 3.48 20.75
C CYS A 285 4.94 3.32 22.12
N HIS A 286 3.73 2.76 22.17
CA HIS A 286 2.97 2.63 23.41
C HIS A 286 3.27 1.34 24.17
N GLU A 287 3.50 0.24 23.46
CA GLU A 287 3.61 -1.07 24.11
C GLU A 287 5.03 -1.65 24.02
N VAL A 288 5.69 -1.57 22.87
CA VAL A 288 7.01 -2.18 22.67
C VAL A 288 8.14 -1.30 23.23
N LEU A 289 8.17 -0.03 22.87
CA LEU A 289 9.27 0.88 23.21
C LEU A 289 9.49 1.05 24.72
N PRO A 290 8.45 1.12 25.58
CA PRO A 290 8.65 1.16 27.04
C PRO A 290 9.32 -0.09 27.61
N ILE A 291 9.09 -1.26 26.99
CA ILE A 291 9.73 -2.51 27.39
C ILE A 291 11.19 -2.50 26.94
N LEU A 292 11.44 -2.11 25.69
CA LEU A 292 12.79 -2.01 25.14
C LEU A 292 13.69 -1.06 25.98
N ARG A 293 13.16 0.09 26.43
CA ARG A 293 13.87 1.02 27.34
C ARG A 293 14.29 0.39 28.67
N LYS A 294 13.55 -0.61 29.16
CA LYS A 294 13.91 -1.33 30.37
C LYS A 294 14.97 -2.39 30.13
N LEU A 295 15.05 -2.92 28.92
CA LEU A 295 16.03 -3.92 28.52
C LEU A 295 17.38 -3.29 28.15
N GLU A 296 17.34 -2.06 27.60
CA GLU A 296 18.51 -1.39 27.08
C GLU A 296 18.98 -0.25 28.00
N SER A 297 20.23 -0.32 28.42
CA SER A 297 20.89 0.76 29.17
C SER A 297 21.55 1.78 28.24
N ASP A 298 21.94 1.36 27.05
CA ASP A 298 22.60 2.19 26.06
C ASP A 298 21.59 2.98 25.21
N SER A 299 22.00 4.16 24.76
CA SER A 299 21.16 4.99 23.90
C SER A 299 21.05 4.41 22.48
N PHE A 300 19.84 4.27 22.00
CA PHE A 300 19.54 3.91 20.62
C PHE A 300 18.61 4.96 19.97
N LYS A 301 18.48 4.95 18.65
CA LYS A 301 17.52 5.75 17.91
C LYS A 301 16.62 4.86 17.07
N VAL A 302 15.38 5.33 16.86
CA VAL A 302 14.38 4.72 15.98
C VAL A 302 14.03 5.75 14.90
N TYR A 303 14.51 5.52 13.70
CA TYR A 303 14.27 6.40 12.57
C TYR A 303 12.97 6.01 11.87
N ILE A 304 12.03 6.93 11.72
CA ILE A 304 10.78 6.73 10.99
C ILE A 304 10.88 7.49 9.66
N VAL A 305 11.20 6.75 8.61
CA VAL A 305 11.45 7.27 7.25
C VAL A 305 10.15 7.36 6.46
N GLY A 306 9.97 8.44 5.73
CA GLY A 306 8.84 8.68 4.84
C GLY A 306 8.09 9.97 5.15
N ASN A 307 6.98 10.19 4.43
CA ASN A 307 6.16 11.38 4.61
C ASN A 307 5.09 11.15 5.69
N TRP A 308 5.16 11.90 6.79
CA TRP A 308 4.26 11.78 7.94
C TRP A 308 3.61 13.12 8.27
N ASP A 309 2.30 13.08 8.55
CA ASP A 309 1.56 14.26 9.04
C ASP A 309 2.18 14.79 10.35
N SER A 310 2.26 16.12 10.47
CA SER A 310 2.89 16.79 11.61
C SER A 310 2.27 16.41 12.96
N LYS A 311 0.97 16.11 13.00
CA LYS A 311 0.25 15.72 14.21
C LYS A 311 0.64 14.33 14.67
N ILE A 312 0.74 13.38 13.73
CA ILE A 312 1.19 12.01 14.05
C ILE A 312 2.65 12.06 14.50
N ARG A 313 3.50 12.81 13.80
CA ARG A 313 4.90 13.01 14.22
C ARG A 313 4.99 13.53 15.65
N TRP A 314 4.25 14.61 15.94
CA TRP A 314 4.22 15.19 17.26
C TRP A 314 3.76 14.17 18.34
N ALA A 315 2.66 13.44 18.09
CA ALA A 315 2.13 12.46 19.02
C ALA A 315 3.14 11.32 19.32
N LEU A 316 3.87 10.86 18.31
CA LEU A 316 4.86 9.79 18.47
C LEU A 316 6.16 10.26 19.14
N THR A 317 6.51 11.55 19.06
CA THR A 317 7.77 12.08 19.62
C THR A 317 7.64 12.64 21.03
N GLN A 318 6.44 13.02 21.49
CA GLN A 318 6.24 13.76 22.76
C GLN A 318 6.88 13.10 23.99
N ASN A 319 6.79 11.77 24.11
CA ASN A 319 7.34 11.00 25.23
C ASN A 319 8.40 9.99 24.78
N ASN A 320 8.90 10.13 23.57
CA ASN A 320 9.78 9.18 22.92
C ASN A 320 10.98 9.90 22.28
N PRO A 321 11.99 10.30 23.07
CA PRO A 321 13.15 11.06 22.58
C PRO A 321 14.05 10.23 21.65
N GLU A 322 13.86 8.93 21.59
CA GLU A 322 14.54 8.01 20.66
C GLU A 322 13.98 8.13 19.23
N ILE A 323 12.73 8.57 19.08
CA ILE A 323 12.05 8.65 17.79
C ILE A 323 12.57 9.84 16.97
N VAL A 324 13.05 9.56 15.77
CA VAL A 324 13.56 10.56 14.84
C VAL A 324 12.84 10.44 13.49
N PHE A 325 12.33 11.55 12.97
CA PHE A 325 11.73 11.63 11.64
C PHE A 325 12.67 12.34 10.65
N PRO A 326 13.52 11.61 9.92
CA PRO A 326 14.41 12.23 8.94
C PRO A 326 13.67 12.75 7.69
N GLY A 327 12.40 12.34 7.52
CA GLY A 327 11.63 12.64 6.31
C GLY A 327 11.87 11.64 5.19
N PHE A 328 11.83 12.11 3.95
CA PHE A 328 12.18 11.32 2.77
C PHE A 328 13.70 11.19 2.65
N ILE A 329 14.17 9.99 2.36
CA ILE A 329 15.59 9.66 2.14
C ILE A 329 15.75 9.25 0.68
N GLU A 330 16.61 9.93 -0.06
CA GLU A 330 16.85 9.68 -1.49
C GLU A 330 17.60 8.36 -1.70
N ASP A 331 18.72 8.17 -1.01
CA ASP A 331 19.45 6.89 -0.98
C ASP A 331 19.04 6.05 0.22
N LEU A 332 17.87 5.40 0.08
CA LEU A 332 17.31 4.58 1.14
C LEU A 332 18.18 3.35 1.43
N ALA A 333 18.80 2.77 0.41
CA ALA A 333 19.62 1.56 0.58
C ALA A 333 20.85 1.82 1.49
N SER A 334 21.59 2.89 1.22
CA SER A 334 22.71 3.29 2.08
C SER A 334 22.25 3.69 3.48
N PHE A 335 21.07 4.29 3.60
CA PHE A 335 20.52 4.67 4.91
C PHE A 335 20.10 3.46 5.74
N LEU A 336 19.55 2.43 5.13
CA LEU A 336 19.15 1.17 5.80
C LEU A 336 20.36 0.33 6.22
N ASN A 337 21.39 0.32 5.41
CA ASN A 337 22.62 -0.41 5.73
C ASN A 337 23.24 0.13 7.03
N GLY A 338 23.47 -0.72 8.00
CA GLY A 338 23.91 -0.34 9.35
C GLY A 338 22.76 0.15 10.24
N LYS A 339 21.53 -0.32 9.98
CA LYS A 339 20.38 -0.19 10.88
C LYS A 339 19.59 -1.50 10.92
N ILE A 340 18.91 -1.74 12.03
CA ILE A 340 17.97 -2.85 12.20
C ILE A 340 16.59 -2.37 11.75
N SER A 341 16.04 -2.98 10.72
CA SER A 341 14.69 -2.66 10.25
C SER A 341 13.63 -3.22 11.21
N ILE A 342 12.62 -2.43 11.53
CA ILE A 342 11.46 -2.88 12.31
C ILE A 342 10.19 -2.77 11.47
N VAL A 343 9.37 -3.82 11.49
CA VAL A 343 8.12 -3.90 10.71
C VAL A 343 6.96 -4.31 11.61
N PRO A 344 6.52 -3.43 12.54
CA PRO A 344 5.48 -3.72 13.53
C PRO A 344 4.07 -3.63 12.91
N ILE A 345 3.85 -4.26 11.76
CA ILE A 345 2.59 -4.18 11.01
C ILE A 345 1.62 -5.24 11.49
N ARG A 346 0.42 -4.82 11.92
CA ARG A 346 -0.64 -5.68 12.44
C ARG A 346 -1.84 -5.82 11.51
N ILE A 347 -1.91 -4.98 10.49
CA ILE A 347 -3.06 -4.83 9.57
C ILE A 347 -2.58 -4.98 8.12
N GLY A 348 -3.40 -5.61 7.28
CA GLY A 348 -3.24 -5.63 5.83
C GLY A 348 -3.10 -7.03 5.24
N SER A 349 -3.01 -7.10 3.92
CA SER A 349 -2.60 -8.26 3.12
C SER A 349 -1.56 -7.84 2.09
N GLY A 350 -1.12 -8.75 1.24
CA GLY A 350 -0.10 -8.46 0.21
C GLY A 350 1.33 -8.38 0.74
N ILE A 351 2.27 -8.15 -0.16
CA ILE A 351 3.70 -8.10 0.14
C ILE A 351 4.10 -6.76 0.76
N ARG A 352 4.94 -6.79 1.77
CA ARG A 352 5.51 -5.59 2.41
C ARG A 352 6.81 -5.20 1.72
N ILE A 353 6.74 -4.27 0.77
CA ILE A 353 7.91 -3.77 0.01
C ILE A 353 9.05 -3.31 0.92
N LYS A 354 8.72 -2.71 2.08
CA LYS A 354 9.72 -2.30 3.09
C LYS A 354 10.62 -3.43 3.61
N ILE A 355 10.14 -4.67 3.64
CA ILE A 355 10.97 -5.83 3.98
C ILE A 355 11.93 -6.12 2.83
N LEU A 356 11.48 -6.05 1.59
CA LEU A 356 12.34 -6.26 0.44
C LEU A 356 13.40 -5.14 0.30
N GLU A 357 13.05 -3.90 0.67
CA GLU A 357 14.01 -2.78 0.78
C GLU A 357 15.07 -3.06 1.86
N ALA A 358 14.65 -3.57 3.04
CA ALA A 358 15.57 -3.96 4.11
C ALA A 358 16.50 -5.11 3.66
N VAL A 359 15.94 -6.15 3.06
CA VAL A 359 16.68 -7.31 2.54
C VAL A 359 17.71 -6.88 1.49
N SER A 360 17.30 -6.03 0.53
CA SER A 360 18.19 -5.51 -0.52
C SER A 360 19.33 -4.66 0.03
N SER A 361 19.18 -4.12 1.24
CA SER A 361 20.17 -3.27 1.91
C SER A 361 20.97 -4.00 2.97
N PHE A 362 20.86 -5.32 3.07
CA PHE A 362 21.47 -6.14 4.13
C PHE A 362 21.15 -5.62 5.54
N SER A 363 19.95 -5.06 5.74
CA SER A 363 19.44 -4.64 7.04
C SER A 363 18.71 -5.82 7.68
N PRO A 364 19.18 -6.36 8.83
CA PRO A 364 18.45 -7.39 9.55
C PRO A 364 17.12 -6.83 10.05
N PHE A 365 16.09 -7.66 10.17
CA PHE A 365 14.79 -7.12 10.53
C PHE A 365 14.02 -7.95 11.57
N VAL A 366 13.25 -7.21 12.38
CA VAL A 366 12.22 -7.73 13.28
C VAL A 366 10.86 -7.38 12.70
N THR A 367 9.96 -8.34 12.67
CA THR A 367 8.61 -8.15 12.09
C THR A 367 7.56 -8.91 12.88
N THR A 368 6.29 -8.54 12.73
CA THR A 368 5.17 -9.39 13.11
C THR A 368 4.92 -10.47 12.05
N SER A 369 4.21 -11.54 12.39
CA SER A 369 3.73 -12.54 11.43
C SER A 369 2.93 -11.88 10.30
N LYS A 370 2.08 -10.89 10.63
CA LYS A 370 1.33 -10.10 9.65
C LYS A 370 2.25 -9.22 8.79
N GLY A 371 3.33 -8.71 9.36
CA GLY A 371 4.30 -7.87 8.66
C GLY A 371 5.06 -8.58 7.55
N CYS A 372 5.34 -9.87 7.69
CA CYS A 372 6.08 -10.67 6.71
C CYS A 372 5.20 -11.64 5.87
N GLU A 373 3.89 -11.51 5.97
CA GLU A 373 2.95 -12.35 5.22
C GLU A 373 3.23 -12.29 3.71
N GLY A 374 3.26 -13.45 3.05
CA GLY A 374 3.53 -13.57 1.62
C GLY A 374 5.01 -13.54 1.22
N LEU A 375 5.91 -13.42 2.17
CA LEU A 375 7.36 -13.53 1.99
C LEU A 375 7.89 -14.83 2.60
N ASN A 376 9.02 -15.33 2.10
CA ASN A 376 9.69 -16.51 2.65
C ASN A 376 10.43 -16.16 3.95
N ALA A 377 9.70 -15.58 4.92
CA ALA A 377 10.22 -15.21 6.23
C ALA A 377 10.12 -16.40 7.20
N ILE A 378 11.24 -16.80 7.78
CA ILE A 378 11.35 -17.90 8.73
C ILE A 378 12.08 -17.40 9.97
N HIS A 379 11.38 -17.46 11.11
CA HIS A 379 11.91 -17.01 12.39
C HIS A 379 13.28 -17.63 12.71
N ARG A 380 14.23 -16.83 13.13
CA ARG A 380 15.63 -17.19 13.47
C ARG A 380 16.46 -17.74 12.29
N GLN A 381 15.89 -17.87 11.09
CA GLN A 381 16.66 -18.24 9.91
C GLN A 381 17.03 -17.01 9.08
N ASN A 382 16.06 -16.14 8.78
CA ASN A 382 16.29 -14.97 7.95
C ASN A 382 15.66 -13.68 8.51
N CYS A 383 14.97 -13.77 9.63
CA CYS A 383 14.42 -12.63 10.37
C CYS A 383 14.06 -13.04 11.80
N LEU A 384 13.68 -12.07 12.63
CA LEU A 384 12.99 -12.34 13.88
C LEU A 384 11.51 -11.99 13.74
N ILE A 385 10.62 -12.96 14.02
CA ILE A 385 9.16 -12.78 14.01
C ILE A 385 8.69 -12.73 15.47
N ALA A 386 7.91 -11.70 15.80
CA ALA A 386 7.39 -11.46 17.13
C ALA A 386 6.04 -10.75 17.06
N ASP A 387 5.02 -11.29 17.70
CA ASP A 387 3.64 -10.80 17.63
C ASP A 387 3.17 -10.11 18.92
N THR A 388 3.88 -10.31 20.05
CA THR A 388 3.61 -9.62 21.32
C THR A 388 4.60 -8.48 21.55
N PRO A 389 4.25 -7.46 22.34
CA PRO A 389 5.16 -6.36 22.68
C PRO A 389 6.46 -6.85 23.35
N GLU A 390 6.35 -7.84 24.22
CA GLU A 390 7.47 -8.42 24.95
C GLU A 390 8.43 -9.15 24.02
N GLU A 391 7.91 -10.03 23.15
CA GLU A 391 8.72 -10.75 22.18
C GLU A 391 9.39 -9.79 21.19
N PHE A 392 8.66 -8.74 20.74
CA PHE A 392 9.18 -7.76 19.79
C PHE A 392 10.33 -6.95 20.40
N ALA A 393 10.17 -6.49 21.65
CA ALA A 393 11.21 -5.78 22.37
C ALA A 393 12.44 -6.68 22.64
N GLN A 394 12.23 -7.95 23.05
CA GLN A 394 13.31 -8.92 23.25
C GLN A 394 14.06 -9.23 21.95
N ALA A 395 13.34 -9.39 20.83
CA ALA A 395 13.94 -9.61 19.51
C ALA A 395 14.79 -8.41 19.07
N MET A 396 14.33 -7.19 19.33
CA MET A 396 15.09 -5.96 19.07
C MET A 396 16.35 -5.88 19.92
N SER A 397 16.23 -6.12 21.24
CA SER A 397 17.34 -6.15 22.18
C SER A 397 18.38 -7.19 21.79
N HIS A 398 17.94 -8.40 21.45
CA HIS A 398 18.83 -9.48 21.03
C HIS A 398 19.66 -9.09 19.77
N LEU A 399 19.03 -8.43 18.79
CA LEU A 399 19.77 -7.95 17.61
C LEU A 399 20.76 -6.84 17.94
N LEU A 400 20.50 -5.97 18.92
CA LEU A 400 21.46 -4.93 19.33
C LEU A 400 22.78 -5.49 19.88
N HIS A 401 22.73 -6.67 20.52
CA HIS A 401 23.86 -7.27 21.22
C HIS A 401 24.55 -8.40 20.47
N ASP A 402 23.97 -8.88 19.35
CA ASP A 402 24.51 -10.01 18.59
C ASP A 402 24.77 -9.65 17.12
N THR A 403 25.97 -9.13 16.86
CA THR A 403 26.41 -8.76 15.51
C THR A 403 26.48 -9.95 14.55
N ASN A 404 26.83 -11.15 15.07
CA ASN A 404 26.86 -12.36 14.24
C ASN A 404 25.44 -12.75 13.80
N LEU A 405 24.47 -12.64 14.70
CA LEU A 405 23.06 -12.85 14.37
C LEU A 405 22.57 -11.84 13.33
N GLN A 406 22.91 -10.56 13.46
CA GLN A 406 22.58 -9.52 12.48
C GLN A 406 23.10 -9.89 11.09
N ASP A 407 24.37 -10.25 10.95
CA ASP A 407 25.00 -10.62 9.67
C ASP A 407 24.38 -11.88 9.08
N ASN A 408 24.22 -12.93 9.89
CA ASN A 408 23.61 -14.19 9.46
C ASN A 408 22.18 -14.01 8.95
N LEU A 409 21.33 -13.31 9.70
CA LEU A 409 19.95 -13.06 9.28
C LEU A 409 19.88 -12.21 8.01
N SER A 410 20.73 -11.19 7.87
CA SER A 410 20.77 -10.33 6.68
C SER A 410 21.14 -11.11 5.43
N ARG A 411 22.19 -11.95 5.50
CA ARG A 411 22.64 -12.79 4.37
C ARG A 411 21.59 -13.83 4.00
N ASN A 412 21.04 -14.53 4.99
CA ASN A 412 20.03 -15.54 4.75
C ASN A 412 18.75 -14.93 4.18
N ALA A 413 18.34 -13.75 4.67
CA ALA A 413 17.20 -13.02 4.11
C ALA A 413 17.41 -12.69 2.63
N PHE A 414 18.59 -12.17 2.29
CA PHE A 414 18.93 -11.86 0.90
C PHE A 414 18.88 -13.11 0.02
N GLU A 415 19.52 -14.21 0.42
CA GLU A 415 19.52 -15.45 -0.35
C GLU A 415 18.14 -16.08 -0.52
N MET A 416 17.33 -16.10 0.54
CA MET A 416 16.00 -16.70 0.51
C MET A 416 14.95 -15.85 -0.22
N MET A 417 15.14 -14.52 -0.23
CA MET A 417 14.18 -13.57 -0.81
C MET A 417 14.63 -12.99 -2.15
N LYS A 418 15.82 -13.32 -2.64
CA LYS A 418 16.35 -12.78 -3.92
C LYS A 418 15.43 -13.07 -5.11
N LYS A 419 14.68 -14.18 -5.10
CA LYS A 419 13.70 -14.49 -6.14
C LYS A 419 12.54 -13.49 -6.22
N HIS A 420 12.19 -12.85 -5.09
CA HIS A 420 11.15 -11.82 -5.04
C HIS A 420 11.61 -10.46 -5.54
N VAL A 421 12.91 -10.27 -5.75
CA VAL A 421 13.51 -8.99 -6.13
C VAL A 421 14.16 -9.02 -7.52
N ARG A 422 14.05 -10.13 -8.25
CA ARG A 422 14.59 -10.25 -9.62
C ARG A 422 13.56 -9.80 -10.65
N VAL A 423 13.92 -8.76 -11.39
CA VAL A 423 13.04 -8.18 -12.43
C VAL A 423 12.80 -9.16 -13.58
N ASP A 424 13.80 -9.98 -13.94
CA ASP A 424 13.67 -10.95 -15.04
C ASP A 424 12.60 -12.00 -14.75
N ASP A 425 12.58 -12.55 -13.53
CA ASP A 425 11.57 -13.54 -13.11
C ASP A 425 10.15 -12.93 -13.17
N PHE A 426 10.00 -11.65 -12.76
CA PHE A 426 8.75 -10.91 -12.90
C PHE A 426 8.32 -10.79 -14.36
N LEU A 427 9.25 -10.39 -15.25
CA LEU A 427 8.96 -10.18 -16.67
C LEU A 427 8.50 -11.46 -17.37
N ASP A 428 9.15 -12.57 -17.08
CA ASP A 428 8.80 -13.86 -17.69
C ASP A 428 7.40 -14.33 -17.23
N ILE A 429 7.10 -14.22 -15.93
CA ILE A 429 5.76 -14.52 -15.40
C ILE A 429 4.70 -13.62 -16.07
N ARG A 430 4.92 -12.30 -16.12
CA ARG A 430 3.96 -11.36 -16.72
C ARG A 430 3.76 -11.60 -18.21
N ASN A 431 4.83 -11.86 -18.97
CA ASN A 431 4.73 -12.19 -20.38
C ASN A 431 3.94 -13.47 -20.61
N GLN A 432 4.15 -14.51 -19.81
CA GLN A 432 3.37 -15.74 -19.89
C GLN A 432 1.88 -15.48 -19.63
N ILE A 433 1.53 -14.68 -18.63
CA ILE A 433 0.14 -14.32 -18.33
C ILE A 433 -0.48 -13.56 -19.52
N TYR A 434 0.21 -12.62 -20.13
CA TYR A 434 -0.31 -11.85 -21.25
C TYR A 434 -0.48 -12.70 -22.51
N LEU A 435 0.45 -13.59 -22.80
CA LEU A 435 0.43 -14.45 -24.00
C LEU A 435 -0.58 -15.61 -23.88
N ASN A 436 -0.86 -16.09 -22.68
CA ASN A 436 -1.83 -17.16 -22.47
C ASN A 436 -3.26 -16.64 -22.55
N ASN A 437 -3.87 -16.77 -23.74
CA ASN A 437 -5.29 -16.42 -23.98
C ASN A 437 -6.23 -17.39 -23.23
N GLY A 438 -6.32 -17.30 -21.88
CA GLY A 438 -7.34 -18.00 -21.10
C GLY A 438 -7.26 -19.55 -21.13
N LYS A 439 -6.22 -20.15 -21.71
CA LYS A 439 -5.98 -21.60 -21.61
C LYS A 439 -5.24 -21.87 -20.32
N SER A 440 -6.00 -22.37 -19.34
CA SER A 440 -5.49 -22.92 -18.09
C SER A 440 -4.39 -23.96 -18.42
N THR A 441 -3.14 -23.61 -18.13
CA THR A 441 -2.13 -24.63 -17.92
C THR A 441 -2.38 -25.23 -16.54
N VAL A 442 -3.25 -26.25 -16.49
CA VAL A 442 -3.31 -27.22 -15.42
C VAL A 442 -2.02 -28.04 -15.53
N GLY A 443 -1.14 -27.85 -14.58
CA GLY A 443 0.08 -28.59 -14.36
C GLY A 443 0.39 -28.53 -12.88
#